data_a4e64a2aed2df4a0ed7b03eff4fb463d
#
_entry.id   a4e64a2aed2df4a0ed7b03eff4fb463d
#
_cell.length_a   1.000
_cell.length_b   1.000
_cell.length_c   1.000
_cell.angle_alpha   90.00
_cell.angle_beta   90.00
_cell.angle_gamma   90.00
#
_symmetry.space_group_name_H-M   'P 1'
#
loop_
_entity.id
_entity.type
_entity.pdbx_description
1 polymer ?
#
loop_
_entity_poly.entity_id
_entity_poly.type
_entity_poly.pdbx_seq_one_letter_code
_entity_poly.pdbx_strand_id
1 'polypeptide(L)'
;MKGVGAADVVRILTTPDAGREHRQLHVMGADGRFAAHTGAECVPWCGHWIGDDFSVAGNMLAGPQVVAETVRVLRERHAVPCRYPAA
;
A
#
# COMPACT_ATOMS: atom_id res chain seq x y z
N MET A 1 -8.30 -0.82 -16.90
CA MET A 1 -8.88 -2.07 -17.38
C MET A 1 -10.17 -2.34 -16.65
N LYS A 2 -11.22 -2.41 -17.41
CA LYS A 2 -12.55 -2.61 -16.86
C LYS A 2 -12.65 -4.02 -16.27
N GLY A 3 -13.13 -4.13 -15.05
CA GLY A 3 -13.32 -5.42 -14.39
C GLY A 3 -12.09 -6.02 -13.73
N VAL A 4 -10.96 -5.30 -13.75
CA VAL A 4 -9.74 -5.80 -13.10
C VAL A 4 -9.63 -5.17 -11.72
N GLY A 5 -9.63 -6.01 -10.69
CA GLY A 5 -9.48 -5.55 -9.31
C GLY A 5 -8.03 -5.24 -8.96
N ALA A 6 -7.85 -4.55 -7.82
CA ALA A 6 -6.51 -4.17 -7.36
C ALA A 6 -5.58 -5.37 -7.20
N ALA A 7 -6.08 -6.48 -6.65
CA ALA A 7 -5.28 -7.69 -6.47
C ALA A 7 -4.80 -8.26 -7.80
N ASP A 8 -5.65 -8.22 -8.83
CA ASP A 8 -5.28 -8.68 -10.16
C ASP A 8 -4.23 -7.79 -10.79
N VAL A 9 -4.34 -6.46 -10.58
CA VAL A 9 -3.34 -5.51 -11.09
C VAL A 9 -1.99 -5.79 -10.45
N VAL A 10 -1.94 -5.98 -9.14
CA VAL A 10 -0.69 -6.31 -8.45
C VAL A 10 -0.09 -7.60 -9.02
N ARG A 11 -0.91 -8.63 -9.22
CA ARG A 11 -0.46 -9.91 -9.79
C ARG A 11 0.07 -9.73 -11.20
N ILE A 12 -0.63 -8.97 -12.03
CA ILE A 12 -0.22 -8.71 -13.42
C ILE A 12 1.13 -7.98 -13.46
N LEU A 13 1.34 -7.04 -12.55
CA LEU A 13 2.56 -6.25 -12.51
C LEU A 13 3.74 -7.03 -11.90
N THR A 14 3.49 -7.95 -10.98
CA THR A 14 4.57 -8.63 -10.27
C THR A 14 4.95 -9.98 -10.89
N THR A 15 3.99 -10.72 -11.43
CA THR A 15 4.26 -12.07 -11.94
C THR A 15 5.36 -12.10 -13.00
N PRO A 16 5.34 -11.22 -14.04
CA PRO A 16 6.41 -11.23 -15.04
C PRO A 16 7.67 -10.49 -14.62
N ASP A 17 7.66 -9.84 -13.47
CA ASP A 17 8.77 -9.00 -13.04
C ASP A 17 9.81 -9.83 -12.28
N ALA A 18 10.95 -10.06 -12.90
CA ALA A 18 12.06 -10.80 -12.28
C ALA A 18 12.61 -10.07 -11.05
N GLY A 19 12.43 -8.77 -10.96
CA GLY A 19 12.86 -7.95 -9.83
C GLY A 19 11.80 -7.72 -8.75
N ARG A 20 10.68 -8.47 -8.79
CA ARG A 20 9.56 -8.24 -7.87
C ARG A 20 9.93 -8.31 -6.40
N GLU A 21 10.94 -9.11 -6.04
CA GLU A 21 11.34 -9.24 -4.63
C GLU A 21 12.06 -8.00 -4.10
N HIS A 22 12.51 -7.11 -4.98
CA HIS A 22 13.13 -5.85 -4.60
C HIS A 22 12.17 -4.68 -4.69
N ARG A 23 10.90 -4.93 -5.06
CA ARG A 23 9.94 -3.87 -5.31
C ARG A 23 8.82 -3.89 -4.30
N GLN A 24 8.24 -2.73 -4.13
CA GLN A 24 7.05 -2.55 -3.32
C GLN A 24 6.08 -1.68 -4.11
N LEU A 25 4.83 -2.07 -4.13
CA LEU A 25 3.78 -1.27 -4.75
C LEU A 25 2.46 -1.48 -4.02
N HIS A 26 1.60 -0.48 -4.09
CA HIS A 26 0.23 -0.65 -3.67
C HIS A 26 -0.69 0.05 -4.66
N VAL A 27 -1.89 -0.48 -4.80
CA VAL A 27 -2.83 -0.10 -5.86
C VAL A 27 -4.22 0.05 -5.24
N MET A 28 -4.90 1.11 -5.64
CA MET A 28 -6.33 1.26 -5.37
C MET A 28 -7.08 0.92 -6.66
N GLY A 29 -7.99 -0.03 -6.57
CA GLY A 29 -8.86 -0.40 -7.69
C GLY A 29 -9.99 0.60 -7.87
N ALA A 30 -10.67 0.50 -9.01
CA ALA A 30 -11.81 1.36 -9.32
C ALA A 30 -12.96 1.16 -8.34
N ASP A 31 -13.04 0.00 -7.69
CA ASP A 31 -14.05 -0.32 -6.68
C ASP A 31 -13.67 0.20 -5.27
N GLY A 32 -12.55 0.90 -5.15
CA GLY A 32 -12.06 1.43 -3.87
C GLY A 32 -11.32 0.43 -3.01
N ARG A 33 -11.12 -0.79 -3.47
CA ARG A 33 -10.34 -1.80 -2.74
C ARG A 33 -8.86 -1.64 -3.04
N PHE A 34 -8.06 -2.04 -2.07
CA PHE A 34 -6.59 -1.92 -2.14
C PHE A 34 -5.94 -3.29 -2.20
N ALA A 35 -4.79 -3.34 -2.85
CA ALA A 35 -3.90 -4.48 -2.81
C ALA A 35 -2.46 -3.99 -2.80
N ALA A 36 -1.56 -4.80 -2.28
CA ALA A 36 -0.16 -4.41 -2.18
C ALA A 36 0.76 -5.61 -2.35
N HIS A 37 2.00 -5.30 -2.70
CA HIS A 37 3.09 -6.25 -2.77
C HIS A 37 4.31 -5.62 -2.09
N THR A 38 4.89 -6.34 -1.16
CA THR A 38 6.17 -5.98 -0.57
C THR A 38 7.11 -7.14 -0.82
N GLY A 39 8.11 -6.93 -1.66
CA GLY A 39 9.06 -7.97 -2.00
C GLY A 39 9.94 -8.38 -0.81
N ALA A 40 10.34 -9.65 -0.79
CA ALA A 40 11.12 -10.21 0.31
C ALA A 40 12.51 -9.58 0.43
N GLU A 41 13.02 -9.00 -0.65
CA GLU A 41 14.35 -8.38 -0.71
C GLU A 41 14.31 -6.87 -0.54
N CYS A 42 13.15 -6.29 -0.24
CA CYS A 42 13.07 -4.86 0.06
C CYS A 42 13.91 -4.55 1.28
N VAL A 43 14.49 -3.36 1.30
CA VAL A 43 15.35 -2.94 2.41
C VAL A 43 14.54 -2.91 3.70
N PRO A 44 14.93 -3.70 4.72
CA PRO A 44 14.18 -3.75 5.97
C PRO A 44 14.31 -2.46 6.78
N TRP A 45 13.39 -2.15 7.68
CA TRP A 45 12.14 -2.87 7.78
C TRP A 45 11.22 -2.45 6.63
N CYS A 46 10.45 -3.39 6.10
CA CYS A 46 9.53 -3.12 5.01
C CYS A 46 8.21 -3.86 5.25
N GLY A 47 7.15 -3.31 4.74
CA GLY A 47 5.84 -3.92 4.88
C GLY A 47 4.74 -3.00 4.41
N HIS A 48 3.52 -3.49 4.51
CA HIS A 48 2.34 -2.71 4.14
C HIS A 48 1.17 -3.06 5.04
N TRP A 49 0.18 -2.17 5.05
CA TRP A 49 -1.09 -2.36 5.73
C TRP A 49 -2.21 -1.95 4.78
N ILE A 50 -3.25 -2.77 4.72
CA ILE A 50 -4.39 -2.52 3.83
C ILE A 50 -5.64 -2.38 4.67
N GLY A 51 -6.31 -1.26 4.52
CA GLY A 51 -7.60 -0.99 5.14
C GLY A 51 -8.70 -0.87 4.09
N ASP A 52 -9.89 -0.51 4.54
CA ASP A 52 -11.03 -0.34 3.64
C ASP A 52 -10.95 0.95 2.83
N ASP A 53 -10.38 2.00 3.41
CA ASP A 53 -10.38 3.34 2.85
C ASP A 53 -9.00 3.81 2.41
N PHE A 54 -7.94 3.16 2.88
CA PHE A 54 -6.57 3.57 2.56
C PHE A 54 -5.61 2.39 2.72
N SER A 55 -4.43 2.56 2.16
CA SER A 55 -3.33 1.61 2.37
C SER A 55 -2.06 2.38 2.71
N VAL A 56 -1.16 1.72 3.42
CA VAL A 56 0.13 2.27 3.81
C VAL A 56 1.20 1.27 3.43
N ALA A 57 2.27 1.75 2.81
CA ALA A 57 3.40 0.91 2.44
C ALA A 57 4.69 1.68 2.67
N GLY A 58 5.73 0.96 3.02
CA GLY A 58 7.05 1.58 3.18
C GLY A 58 8.15 0.55 3.27
N ASN A 59 9.36 1.00 2.97
CA ASN A 59 10.56 0.20 3.14
C ASN A 59 11.68 1.09 3.67
N MET A 60 12.77 0.47 4.08
CA MET A 60 13.90 1.17 4.71
C MET A 60 13.44 1.96 5.94
N LEU A 61 12.48 1.41 6.67
CA LEU A 61 11.87 2.06 7.84
C LEU A 61 12.60 1.64 9.12
N ALA A 62 12.45 2.47 10.16
CA ALA A 62 13.04 2.17 11.48
C ALA A 62 12.48 0.89 12.10
N GLY A 63 11.25 0.53 11.75
CA GLY A 63 10.62 -0.70 12.25
C GLY A 63 9.13 -0.71 11.90
N PRO A 64 8.41 -1.78 12.28
CA PRO A 64 6.98 -1.91 11.97
C PRO A 64 6.13 -0.82 12.62
N GLN A 65 6.62 -0.18 13.69
CA GLN A 65 5.91 0.89 14.35
C GLN A 65 5.64 2.10 13.44
N VAL A 66 6.49 2.30 12.41
CA VAL A 66 6.30 3.42 11.46
C VAL A 66 4.99 3.22 10.69
N VAL A 67 4.75 2.02 10.18
CA VAL A 67 3.50 1.71 9.49
C VAL A 67 2.33 1.73 10.49
N ALA A 68 2.49 1.12 11.65
CA ALA A 68 1.43 1.06 12.66
C ALA A 68 1.01 2.46 13.12
N GLU A 69 1.97 3.33 13.35
CA GLU A 69 1.70 4.70 13.79
C GLU A 69 1.04 5.53 12.69
N THR A 70 1.46 5.33 11.45
CA THR A 70 0.84 5.98 10.28
C THR A 70 -0.62 5.57 10.16
N VAL A 71 -0.90 4.27 10.30
CA VAL A 71 -2.26 3.74 10.28
C VAL A 71 -3.10 4.36 11.39
N ARG A 72 -2.56 4.44 12.60
CA ARG A 72 -3.26 5.03 13.73
C ARG A 72 -3.66 6.48 13.45
N VAL A 73 -2.73 7.27 12.96
CA VAL A 73 -2.97 8.68 12.66
C VAL A 73 -4.02 8.84 11.55
N LEU A 74 -3.93 8.03 10.50
CA LEU A 74 -4.89 8.07 9.41
C LEU A 74 -6.30 7.69 9.88
N ARG A 75 -6.41 6.68 10.73
CA ARG A 75 -7.71 6.28 11.30
C ARG A 75 -8.33 7.40 12.12
N GLU A 76 -7.55 8.09 12.91
CA GLU A 76 -8.04 9.23 13.69
C GLU A 76 -8.50 10.36 12.78
N ARG A 77 -7.77 10.58 11.69
CA ARG A 77 -8.08 11.64 10.72
C ARG A 77 -9.32 11.33 9.90
N HIS A 78 -9.66 10.07 9.74
CA HIS A 78 -10.86 9.67 9.00
C HIS A 78 -12.15 10.02 9.70
N ALA A 79 -12.10 10.35 10.99
CA ALA A 79 -13.24 10.88 11.70
C ALA A 79 -13.57 12.32 11.28
N VAL A 80 -12.68 12.98 10.55
CA VAL A 80 -12.81 14.35 10.07
C VAL A 80 -12.66 14.33 8.56
N PRO A 81 -13.45 15.11 7.81
CA PRO A 81 -13.29 15.15 6.36
C PRO A 81 -11.84 15.39 5.98
N CYS A 82 -11.28 14.45 5.24
CA CYS A 82 -9.91 14.54 4.80
C CYS A 82 -9.83 15.58 3.70
N ARG A 83 -9.26 16.73 4.03
CA ARG A 83 -8.96 17.70 3.03
C ARG A 83 -7.49 17.58 2.71
N TYR A 84 -7.23 16.97 1.58
CA TYR A 84 -5.91 17.12 1.04
C TYR A 84 -5.72 18.58 0.71
N PRO A 85 -4.68 19.20 1.23
CA PRO A 85 -4.37 20.53 0.73
C PRO A 85 -4.34 20.39 -0.77
N ALA A 86 -5.11 21.20 -1.44
CA ALA A 86 -4.97 21.35 -2.86
C ALA A 86 -3.48 21.60 -3.05
N ALA A 87 -2.84 20.59 -3.51
CA ALA A 87 -1.40 20.66 -3.64
C ALA A 87 -1.01 21.89 -4.38
#